data_ea3d7e6f7dac21cf74056df87e30cbff
#
_entry.id   ea3d7e6f7dac21cf74056df87e30cbff
#
_cell.length_a   1.000
_cell.length_b   1.000
_cell.length_c   1.000
_cell.angle_alpha   90.00
_cell.angle_beta   90.00
_cell.angle_gamma   90.00
#
_symmetry.space_group_name_H-M   'P 1'
#
loop_
_entity.id
_entity.type
_entity.pdbx_description
1 polymer ?
#
loop_
_entity_poly.entity_id
_entity_poly.type
_entity_poly.pdbx_seq_one_letter_code
_entity_poly.pdbx_strand_id
1 'polypeptide(L)'
;MRFTADWCGYCPFMARAFNEAEQNMNDRFVTVSLHGGQSALEFSSISPFLNRFNVNGFPTGIVDARANIPNYNNTSTTASVAMAVAEETHENYPSQTGIAVNSTLDGTSLTVDLSLYVKEADTYRVTVLLLEDKIIGYQNGVAMSSRYEHNDIARQAVTSASGEAVKIEADNTVWEKTFTSTISSKYKPENLRLLVYVEKPYGNREKAHGVDGAEYGNYGDTYIDNCRAVVVGENAPLELN
;
A
#
# COMPACT_ATOMS: atom_id res chain seq x y z
N MET A 1 -3.86 2.75 -1.35
CA MET A 1 -3.77 3.17 0.08
C MET A 1 -5.09 3.74 0.52
N ARG A 2 -5.63 3.33 1.69
CA ARG A 2 -6.84 3.90 2.32
C ARG A 2 -6.44 4.64 3.58
N PHE A 3 -6.74 5.91 3.69
CA PHE A 3 -6.64 6.69 4.91
C PHE A 3 -7.97 6.63 5.63
N THR A 4 -7.98 6.16 6.88
CA THR A 4 -9.18 5.75 7.59
C THR A 4 -9.06 5.93 9.10
N ALA A 5 -10.18 5.74 9.81
CA ALA A 5 -10.24 5.67 11.26
C ALA A 5 -11.45 4.84 11.71
N ASP A 6 -11.38 4.23 12.87
CA ASP A 6 -12.45 3.45 13.46
C ASP A 6 -13.70 4.28 13.83
N TRP A 7 -13.52 5.54 14.18
CA TRP A 7 -14.60 6.48 14.46
C TRP A 7 -15.27 7.07 13.20
N CYS A 8 -14.67 6.87 12.01
CA CYS A 8 -15.14 7.45 10.75
C CYS A 8 -16.32 6.66 10.16
N GLY A 9 -17.51 7.24 10.15
CA GLY A 9 -18.75 6.59 9.71
C GLY A 9 -18.84 6.31 8.21
N TYR A 10 -18.11 7.04 7.36
CA TYR A 10 -18.07 6.83 5.92
C TYR A 10 -16.93 5.92 5.45
N CYS A 11 -15.95 5.66 6.31
CA CYS A 11 -14.79 4.84 5.98
C CYS A 11 -15.12 3.40 5.54
N PRO A 12 -16.18 2.73 6.05
CA PRO A 12 -16.57 1.40 5.57
C PRO A 12 -16.96 1.34 4.08
N PHE A 13 -17.44 2.44 3.49
CA PHE A 13 -17.73 2.48 2.05
C PHE A 13 -16.45 2.36 1.23
N MET A 14 -15.44 3.14 1.55
CA MET A 14 -14.13 3.08 0.89
C MET A 14 -13.46 1.72 1.13
N ALA A 15 -13.60 1.15 2.34
CA ALA A 15 -13.07 -0.16 2.64
C ALA A 15 -13.66 -1.24 1.73
N ARG A 16 -14.99 -1.28 1.58
CA ARG A 16 -15.67 -2.22 0.68
C ARG A 16 -15.29 -2.01 -0.78
N ALA A 17 -15.15 -0.75 -1.21
CA ALA A 17 -14.78 -0.43 -2.59
C ALA A 17 -13.38 -0.93 -2.95
N PHE A 18 -12.40 -0.73 -2.07
CA PHE A 18 -11.04 -1.22 -2.30
C PHE A 18 -10.97 -2.75 -2.22
N ASN A 19 -11.73 -3.39 -1.33
CA ASN A 19 -11.84 -4.85 -1.29
C ASN A 19 -12.49 -5.40 -2.57
N GLU A 20 -13.51 -4.73 -3.12
CA GLU A 20 -14.12 -5.08 -4.41
C GLU A 20 -13.12 -4.95 -5.55
N ALA A 21 -12.31 -3.89 -5.58
CA ALA A 21 -11.24 -3.71 -6.55
C ALA A 21 -10.17 -4.82 -6.44
N GLU A 22 -9.71 -5.15 -5.23
CA GLU A 22 -8.74 -6.22 -4.98
C GLU A 22 -9.26 -7.58 -5.46
N GLN A 23 -10.52 -7.92 -5.17
CA GLN A 23 -11.16 -9.16 -5.62
C GLN A 23 -11.31 -9.25 -7.14
N ASN A 24 -11.58 -8.13 -7.83
CA ASN A 24 -11.79 -8.11 -9.27
C ASN A 24 -10.49 -8.01 -10.08
N MET A 25 -9.44 -7.45 -9.51
CA MET A 25 -8.13 -7.29 -10.17
C MET A 25 -7.12 -8.38 -9.77
N ASN A 26 -7.51 -9.29 -8.87
CA ASN A 26 -6.63 -10.30 -8.30
C ASN A 26 -5.36 -9.66 -7.71
N ASP A 27 -4.19 -10.26 -7.90
CA ASP A 27 -2.92 -9.79 -7.33
C ASP A 27 -2.43 -8.44 -7.90
N ARG A 28 -3.13 -7.86 -8.89
CA ARG A 28 -2.77 -6.55 -9.49
C ARG A 28 -3.26 -5.34 -8.71
N PHE A 29 -4.01 -5.54 -7.64
CA PHE A 29 -4.48 -4.47 -6.76
C PHE A 29 -4.30 -4.89 -5.30
N VAL A 30 -3.39 -4.23 -4.60
CA VAL A 30 -3.09 -4.52 -3.19
C VAL A 30 -3.49 -3.34 -2.32
N THR A 31 -4.23 -3.62 -1.26
CA THR A 31 -4.73 -2.61 -0.34
C THR A 31 -3.86 -2.48 0.91
N VAL A 32 -3.74 -1.25 1.42
CA VAL A 32 -3.23 -0.95 2.75
C VAL A 32 -4.12 0.09 3.42
N SER A 33 -4.46 -0.14 4.68
CA SER A 33 -5.27 0.74 5.53
C SER A 33 -4.38 1.51 6.50
N LEU A 34 -4.29 2.81 6.32
CA LEU A 34 -3.53 3.73 7.16
C LEU A 34 -4.50 4.41 8.14
N HIS A 35 -4.59 3.88 9.35
CA HIS A 35 -5.43 4.46 10.40
C HIS A 35 -4.74 5.67 11.03
N GLY A 36 -5.47 6.76 11.19
CA GLY A 36 -4.99 8.00 11.81
C GLY A 36 -6.07 8.70 12.62
N GLY A 37 -5.77 9.94 13.06
CA GLY A 37 -6.73 10.78 13.75
C GLY A 37 -7.17 10.22 15.11
N GLN A 38 -6.26 9.69 15.89
CA GLN A 38 -6.54 9.08 17.20
C GLN A 38 -7.42 7.81 17.13
N SER A 39 -7.39 7.09 16.03
CA SER A 39 -7.99 5.77 15.91
C SER A 39 -7.34 4.79 16.89
N ALA A 40 -8.11 3.83 17.43
CA ALA A 40 -7.56 2.76 18.25
C ALA A 40 -6.54 1.87 17.49
N LEU A 41 -6.58 1.91 16.16
CA LEU A 41 -5.67 1.19 15.25
C LEU A 41 -4.63 2.11 14.60
N GLU A 42 -4.35 3.27 15.20
CA GLU A 42 -3.50 4.30 14.60
C GLU A 42 -2.12 3.78 14.21
N PHE A 43 -1.76 4.08 12.96
CA PHE A 43 -0.43 3.83 12.42
C PHE A 43 0.50 4.96 12.84
N SER A 44 1.42 4.70 13.75
CA SER A 44 2.30 5.72 14.35
C SER A 44 3.16 6.48 13.32
N SER A 45 3.45 5.89 12.18
CA SER A 45 4.23 6.49 11.10
C SER A 45 3.37 7.08 9.98
N ILE A 46 2.11 7.46 10.25
CA ILE A 46 1.17 7.95 9.23
C ILE A 46 1.51 9.36 8.69
N SER A 47 2.14 10.22 9.51
CA SER A 47 2.32 11.65 9.17
C SER A 47 3.01 11.92 7.83
N PRO A 48 4.09 11.21 7.43
CA PRO A 48 4.68 11.39 6.10
C PRO A 48 3.70 11.12 4.96
N PHE A 49 2.81 10.14 5.12
CA PHE A 49 1.78 9.80 4.12
C PHE A 49 0.70 10.87 4.05
N LEU A 50 0.20 11.34 5.20
CA LEU A 50 -0.80 12.43 5.24
C LEU A 50 -0.27 13.68 4.54
N ASN A 51 0.96 14.08 4.83
CA ASN A 51 1.60 15.25 4.25
C ASN A 51 1.79 15.09 2.74
N ARG A 52 2.32 13.94 2.30
CA ARG A 52 2.59 13.67 0.88
C ARG A 52 1.33 13.72 0.04
N PHE A 53 0.27 13.08 0.51
CA PHE A 53 -0.99 12.95 -0.24
C PHE A 53 -1.99 14.06 0.08
N ASN A 54 -1.58 15.07 0.85
CA ASN A 54 -2.43 16.20 1.26
C ASN A 54 -3.77 15.74 1.85
N VAL A 55 -3.72 14.73 2.71
CA VAL A 55 -4.92 14.13 3.32
C VAL A 55 -5.45 15.02 4.43
N ASN A 56 -6.61 15.61 4.21
CA ASN A 56 -7.26 16.55 5.14
C ASN A 56 -8.47 15.94 5.87
N GLY A 57 -8.83 14.69 5.55
CA GLY A 57 -9.98 14.01 6.15
C GLY A 57 -10.07 12.54 5.77
N PHE A 58 -11.01 11.83 6.39
CA PHE A 58 -11.27 10.41 6.14
C PHE A 58 -12.71 10.17 5.72
N PRO A 59 -12.96 9.17 4.82
CA PRO A 59 -11.95 8.39 4.12
C PRO A 59 -11.25 9.17 2.99
N THR A 60 -10.00 8.84 2.71
CA THR A 60 -9.30 9.23 1.50
C THR A 60 -8.67 7.97 0.89
N GLY A 61 -8.87 7.75 -0.40
CA GLY A 61 -8.30 6.64 -1.16
C GLY A 61 -7.28 7.14 -2.18
N ILE A 62 -6.05 6.59 -2.15
CA ILE A 62 -5.01 6.93 -3.14
C ILE A 62 -4.62 5.65 -3.87
N VAL A 63 -4.67 5.70 -5.20
CA VAL A 63 -4.21 4.60 -6.08
C VAL A 63 -2.89 5.00 -6.71
N ASP A 64 -1.93 4.09 -6.69
CA ASP A 64 -0.58 4.14 -7.30
C ASP A 64 0.25 5.39 -7.01
N ALA A 65 -0.04 6.05 -5.87
CA ALA A 65 0.52 7.35 -5.51
C ALA A 65 0.21 8.46 -6.55
N ARG A 66 -0.82 8.29 -7.37
CA ARG A 66 -1.17 9.15 -8.50
C ARG A 66 -2.51 9.85 -8.35
N ALA A 67 -3.54 9.13 -7.95
CA ALA A 67 -4.89 9.67 -7.95
C ALA A 67 -5.61 9.46 -6.62
N ASN A 68 -6.35 10.48 -6.18
CA ASN A 68 -7.34 10.39 -5.13
C ASN A 68 -8.65 9.86 -5.72
N ILE A 69 -9.21 8.86 -5.08
CA ILE A 69 -10.47 8.23 -5.45
C ILE A 69 -11.57 8.81 -4.56
N PRO A 70 -12.49 9.62 -5.12
CA PRO A 70 -13.59 10.17 -4.35
C PRO A 70 -14.47 9.08 -3.74
N ASN A 71 -14.92 9.30 -2.52
CA ASN A 71 -15.91 8.43 -1.89
C ASN A 71 -17.32 8.83 -2.33
N TYR A 72 -17.86 8.11 -3.34
CA TYR A 72 -19.20 8.39 -3.88
C TYR A 72 -20.34 7.91 -2.97
N ASN A 73 -20.06 7.40 -1.77
CA ASN A 73 -21.05 6.69 -0.93
C ASN A 73 -21.72 5.51 -1.68
N ASN A 74 -21.08 5.04 -2.73
CA ASN A 74 -21.46 3.91 -3.56
C ASN A 74 -20.22 3.04 -3.77
N THR A 75 -20.25 1.83 -3.24
CA THR A 75 -19.10 0.91 -3.24
C THR A 75 -18.64 0.61 -4.66
N SER A 76 -19.54 0.17 -5.54
CA SER A 76 -19.17 -0.26 -6.89
C SER A 76 -18.69 0.90 -7.77
N THR A 77 -19.27 2.10 -7.64
CA THR A 77 -18.79 3.28 -8.38
C THR A 77 -17.38 3.65 -7.92
N THR A 78 -17.13 3.68 -6.61
CA THR A 78 -15.81 3.97 -6.05
C THR A 78 -14.79 2.90 -6.46
N ALA A 79 -15.17 1.62 -6.43
CA ALA A 79 -14.33 0.50 -6.87
C ALA A 79 -13.97 0.60 -8.36
N SER A 80 -14.98 0.89 -9.22
CA SER A 80 -14.76 1.02 -10.66
C SER A 80 -13.75 2.13 -11.00
N VAL A 81 -13.84 3.27 -10.33
CA VAL A 81 -12.86 4.37 -10.53
C VAL A 81 -11.49 3.97 -10.03
N ALA A 82 -11.38 3.29 -8.89
CA ALA A 82 -10.10 2.81 -8.36
C ALA A 82 -9.42 1.81 -9.31
N MET A 83 -10.19 0.84 -9.84
CA MET A 83 -9.70 -0.14 -10.83
C MET A 83 -9.26 0.55 -12.12
N ALA A 84 -10.07 1.48 -12.64
CA ALA A 84 -9.73 2.19 -13.88
C ALA A 84 -8.43 3.01 -13.75
N VAL A 85 -8.15 3.60 -12.58
CA VAL A 85 -6.87 4.27 -12.31
C VAL A 85 -5.71 3.27 -12.29
N ALA A 86 -5.88 2.11 -11.65
CA ALA A 86 -4.84 1.09 -11.60
C ALA A 86 -4.55 0.51 -13.00
N GLU A 87 -5.58 0.27 -13.81
CA GLU A 87 -5.43 -0.16 -15.21
C GLU A 87 -4.74 0.92 -16.06
N GLU A 88 -5.15 2.18 -15.96
CA GLU A 88 -4.49 3.30 -16.65
C GLU A 88 -3.02 3.43 -16.24
N THR A 89 -2.70 3.21 -14.95
CA THR A 89 -1.31 3.19 -14.50
C THR A 89 -0.55 2.04 -15.16
N HIS A 90 -1.08 0.84 -15.14
CA HIS A 90 -0.43 -0.33 -15.75
C HIS A 90 -0.19 -0.18 -17.26
N GLU A 91 -1.14 0.41 -17.98
CA GLU A 91 -1.03 0.62 -19.44
C GLU A 91 0.03 1.68 -19.80
N ASN A 92 0.06 2.79 -19.07
CA ASN A 92 0.95 3.92 -19.37
C ASN A 92 2.34 3.82 -18.72
N TYR A 93 2.44 3.06 -17.62
CA TYR A 93 3.66 2.87 -16.84
C TYR A 93 3.87 1.38 -16.54
N PRO A 94 4.14 0.54 -17.56
CA PRO A 94 4.39 -0.87 -17.33
C PRO A 94 5.58 -1.06 -16.39
N SER A 95 5.42 -1.98 -15.44
CA SER A 95 6.40 -2.20 -14.37
C SER A 95 7.81 -2.46 -14.90
N GLN A 96 8.77 -1.79 -14.30
CA GLN A 96 10.20 -1.92 -14.56
C GLN A 96 10.91 -2.73 -13.47
N THR A 97 10.19 -3.15 -12.43
CA THR A 97 10.76 -3.88 -11.30
C THR A 97 10.04 -5.20 -11.07
N GLY A 98 10.79 -6.21 -10.62
CA GLY A 98 10.27 -7.44 -10.04
C GLY A 98 10.61 -7.49 -8.56
N ILE A 99 9.74 -8.08 -7.73
CA ILE A 99 9.89 -8.12 -6.28
C ILE A 99 9.93 -9.57 -5.81
N ALA A 100 11.01 -9.97 -5.10
CA ALA A 100 11.06 -11.20 -4.33
C ALA A 100 11.21 -10.86 -2.85
N VAL A 101 10.47 -11.57 -2.00
CA VAL A 101 10.48 -11.36 -0.55
C VAL A 101 10.60 -12.69 0.16
N ASN A 102 11.55 -12.77 1.09
CA ASN A 102 11.60 -13.84 2.09
C ASN A 102 11.59 -13.20 3.47
N SER A 103 10.89 -13.79 4.43
CA SER A 103 10.84 -13.23 5.78
C SER A 103 10.83 -14.30 6.85
N THR A 104 11.39 -13.98 8.01
CA THR A 104 11.35 -14.80 9.21
C THR A 104 10.93 -13.97 10.40
N LEU A 105 10.17 -14.58 11.31
CA LEU A 105 9.77 -14.00 12.58
C LEU A 105 10.18 -14.93 13.71
N ASP A 106 11.12 -14.46 14.55
CA ASP A 106 11.54 -15.15 15.77
C ASP A 106 11.15 -14.32 17.00
N GLY A 107 10.12 -14.75 17.69
CA GLY A 107 9.50 -13.98 18.75
C GLY A 107 8.98 -12.63 18.24
N THR A 108 9.67 -11.55 18.56
CA THR A 108 9.38 -10.20 18.06
C THR A 108 10.41 -9.68 17.05
N SER A 109 11.39 -10.49 16.70
CA SER A 109 12.42 -10.13 15.72
C SER A 109 11.97 -10.50 14.31
N LEU A 110 11.63 -9.51 13.51
CA LEU A 110 11.28 -9.66 12.10
C LEU A 110 12.52 -9.41 11.24
N THR A 111 12.83 -10.35 10.36
CA THR A 111 13.84 -10.20 9.31
C THR A 111 13.15 -10.29 7.96
N VAL A 112 13.48 -9.40 7.05
CA VAL A 112 12.95 -9.34 5.67
C VAL A 112 14.09 -9.26 4.70
N ASP A 113 14.28 -10.30 3.90
CA ASP A 113 15.22 -10.34 2.78
C ASP A 113 14.47 -9.94 1.51
N LEU A 114 14.85 -8.84 0.94
CA LEU A 114 14.25 -8.27 -0.26
C LEU A 114 15.23 -8.32 -1.42
N SER A 115 14.78 -8.87 -2.56
CA SER A 115 15.48 -8.80 -3.83
C SER A 115 14.61 -8.06 -4.84
N LEU A 116 15.17 -7.06 -5.50
CA LEU A 116 14.54 -6.33 -6.60
C LEU A 116 15.29 -6.61 -7.89
N TYR A 117 14.63 -7.15 -8.89
CA TYR A 117 15.09 -7.07 -10.26
C TYR A 117 14.65 -5.75 -10.86
N VAL A 118 15.56 -5.03 -11.52
CA VAL A 118 15.32 -3.71 -12.07
C VAL A 118 15.74 -3.67 -13.53
N LYS A 119 14.80 -3.34 -14.43
CA LYS A 119 15.04 -3.30 -15.90
C LYS A 119 15.83 -2.08 -16.32
N GLU A 120 15.59 -0.92 -15.72
CA GLU A 120 16.21 0.37 -16.09
C GLU A 120 16.98 0.96 -14.92
N ALA A 121 18.20 1.46 -15.18
CA ALA A 121 18.98 2.21 -14.20
C ALA A 121 18.26 3.51 -13.82
N ASP A 122 18.00 3.71 -12.52
CA ASP A 122 17.32 4.89 -11.98
C ASP A 122 17.49 4.95 -10.44
N THR A 123 16.92 5.97 -9.81
CA THR A 123 16.78 6.02 -8.35
C THR A 123 15.36 5.66 -7.96
N TYR A 124 15.19 4.44 -7.49
CA TYR A 124 13.92 3.92 -6.97
C TYR A 124 13.73 4.27 -5.50
N ARG A 125 12.52 4.09 -5.03
CA ARG A 125 12.19 4.19 -3.61
C ARG A 125 11.44 2.94 -3.18
N VAL A 126 11.94 2.30 -2.13
CA VAL A 126 11.38 1.05 -1.61
C VAL A 126 10.75 1.29 -0.25
N THR A 127 9.52 0.86 -0.10
CA THR A 127 8.82 0.89 1.20
C THR A 127 8.35 -0.52 1.57
N VAL A 128 8.62 -0.90 2.80
CA VAL A 128 8.16 -2.16 3.40
C VAL A 128 7.31 -1.83 4.62
N LEU A 129 6.05 -2.24 4.59
CA LEU A 129 5.10 -2.10 5.68
C LEU A 129 4.73 -3.47 6.24
N LEU A 130 4.66 -3.57 7.57
CA LEU A 130 4.03 -4.70 8.26
C LEU A 130 2.54 -4.42 8.38
N LEU A 131 1.72 -5.33 7.89
CA LEU A 131 0.27 -5.31 7.95
C LEU A 131 -0.24 -6.38 8.92
N GLU A 132 -1.42 -6.15 9.51
CA GLU A 132 -2.14 -7.14 10.29
C GLU A 132 -3.59 -7.20 9.84
N ASP A 133 -4.07 -8.43 9.61
CA ASP A 133 -5.45 -8.73 9.22
C ASP A 133 -6.27 -9.26 10.40
N LYS A 134 -7.58 -9.39 10.18
CA LYS A 134 -8.54 -10.02 11.10
C LYS A 134 -8.55 -9.40 12.49
N ILE A 135 -8.33 -8.10 12.57
CA ILE A 135 -8.44 -7.38 13.83
C ILE A 135 -9.91 -7.08 14.10
N ILE A 136 -10.47 -7.73 15.12
CA ILE A 136 -11.85 -7.44 15.54
C ILE A 136 -11.86 -6.23 16.44
N GLY A 137 -12.59 -5.20 16.04
CA GLY A 137 -12.63 -3.93 16.75
C GLY A 137 -13.89 -3.12 16.48
N TYR A 138 -13.90 -1.91 17.01
CA TYR A 138 -14.97 -0.95 16.76
C TYR A 138 -14.80 -0.31 15.37
N GLN A 139 -15.90 -0.10 14.67
CA GLN A 139 -15.99 0.71 13.46
C GLN A 139 -17.33 1.43 13.42
N ASN A 140 -17.30 2.74 13.35
CA ASN A 140 -18.52 3.53 13.15
C ASN A 140 -19.07 3.31 11.71
N GLY A 141 -20.37 3.47 11.54
CA GLY A 141 -21.03 3.38 10.22
C GLY A 141 -21.37 1.96 9.74
N VAL A 142 -21.26 0.94 10.61
CA VAL A 142 -21.67 -0.44 10.34
C VAL A 142 -22.67 -0.96 11.37
N ALA A 143 -23.51 -1.93 10.98
CA ALA A 143 -24.57 -2.45 11.84
C ALA A 143 -24.07 -3.12 13.14
N MET A 144 -22.94 -3.82 13.09
CA MET A 144 -22.28 -4.44 14.24
C MET A 144 -20.95 -3.75 14.53
N SER A 145 -21.02 -2.49 14.92
CA SER A 145 -19.83 -1.61 15.08
C SER A 145 -18.75 -2.16 16.01
N SER A 146 -19.12 -2.90 17.07
CA SER A 146 -18.16 -3.47 18.04
C SER A 146 -17.49 -4.77 17.58
N ARG A 147 -17.87 -5.33 16.43
CA ARG A 147 -17.38 -6.61 15.90
C ARG A 147 -16.96 -6.50 14.44
N TYR A 148 -16.55 -5.33 14.02
CA TYR A 148 -16.05 -5.15 12.66
C TYR A 148 -14.68 -5.80 12.53
N GLU A 149 -14.47 -6.55 11.43
CA GLU A 149 -13.19 -7.12 11.08
C GLU A 149 -12.42 -6.13 10.21
N HIS A 150 -11.30 -5.66 10.74
CA HIS A 150 -10.37 -4.79 10.02
C HIS A 150 -9.28 -5.64 9.38
N ASN A 151 -9.01 -5.38 8.10
CA ASN A 151 -7.97 -6.02 7.32
C ASN A 151 -7.02 -4.98 6.70
N ASP A 152 -5.86 -5.43 6.26
CA ASP A 152 -4.81 -4.63 5.61
C ASP A 152 -4.25 -3.50 6.49
N ILE A 153 -4.32 -3.63 7.81
CA ILE A 153 -3.98 -2.56 8.73
C ILE A 153 -2.47 -2.40 8.81
N ALA A 154 -1.95 -1.25 8.38
CA ALA A 154 -0.55 -0.91 8.59
C ALA A 154 -0.25 -0.78 10.09
N ARG A 155 0.67 -1.60 10.58
CA ARG A 155 1.08 -1.64 11.98
C ARG A 155 2.42 -0.97 12.20
N GLN A 156 3.34 -1.16 11.26
CA GLN A 156 4.70 -0.67 11.37
C GLN A 156 5.33 -0.47 9.99
N ALA A 157 6.13 0.58 9.84
CA ALA A 157 7.04 0.72 8.72
C ALA A 157 8.35 -0.01 9.07
N VAL A 158 8.75 -0.99 8.25
CA VAL A 158 10.01 -1.73 8.39
C VAL A 158 11.17 -0.92 7.82
N THR A 159 10.91 -0.20 6.73
CA THR A 159 11.78 0.86 6.20
C THR A 159 11.42 2.22 6.80
N SER A 160 12.05 3.30 6.36
CA SER A 160 11.48 4.63 6.55
C SER A 160 10.05 4.70 5.99
N ALA A 161 9.13 5.39 6.66
CA ALA A 161 7.77 5.62 6.16
C ALA A 161 7.74 6.41 4.84
N SER A 162 8.78 7.19 4.56
CA SER A 162 8.98 7.87 3.28
C SER A 162 9.66 6.98 2.23
N GLY A 163 9.87 5.70 2.54
CA GLY A 163 10.65 4.77 1.73
C GLY A 163 12.15 5.00 1.82
N GLU A 164 12.90 4.03 1.34
CA GLU A 164 14.36 4.08 1.22
C GLU A 164 14.75 4.30 -0.24
N ALA A 165 15.60 5.28 -0.50
CA ALA A 165 16.12 5.54 -1.84
C ALA A 165 17.15 4.48 -2.22
N VAL A 166 16.97 3.88 -3.39
CA VAL A 166 17.83 2.82 -3.95
C VAL A 166 18.31 3.29 -5.31
N LYS A 167 19.61 3.60 -5.41
CA LYS A 167 20.23 3.98 -6.68
C LYS A 167 20.70 2.73 -7.41
N ILE A 168 20.19 2.52 -8.61
CA ILE A 168 20.57 1.44 -9.54
C ILE A 168 21.40 2.03 -10.67
N GLU A 169 22.65 1.59 -10.77
CA GLU A 169 23.64 2.16 -11.68
C GLU A 169 23.64 1.52 -13.08
N ALA A 170 23.02 0.36 -13.25
CA ALA A 170 22.99 -0.36 -14.51
C ALA A 170 21.64 -1.04 -14.76
N ASP A 171 21.24 -1.12 -16.02
CA ASP A 171 20.06 -1.85 -16.44
C ASP A 171 20.17 -3.36 -16.14
N ASN A 172 19.03 -4.00 -15.98
CA ASN A 172 18.90 -5.44 -15.75
C ASN A 172 19.70 -5.92 -14.52
N THR A 173 19.63 -5.16 -13.44
CA THR A 173 20.36 -5.39 -12.20
C THR A 173 19.45 -6.00 -11.14
N VAL A 174 20.01 -6.89 -10.31
CA VAL A 174 19.39 -7.35 -9.06
C VAL A 174 20.01 -6.57 -7.91
N TRP A 175 19.15 -5.93 -7.12
CA TRP A 175 19.51 -5.30 -5.86
C TRP A 175 18.93 -6.10 -4.71
N GLU A 176 19.71 -6.30 -3.66
CA GLU A 176 19.32 -7.10 -2.50
C GLU A 176 19.60 -6.34 -1.21
N LYS A 177 18.69 -6.47 -0.25
CA LYS A 177 18.87 -5.94 1.10
C LYS A 177 18.06 -6.70 2.13
N THR A 178 18.69 -6.92 3.29
CA THR A 178 18.03 -7.43 4.48
C THR A 178 17.63 -6.26 5.38
N PHE A 179 16.36 -6.26 5.80
CA PHE A 179 15.83 -5.35 6.81
C PHE A 179 15.52 -6.14 8.07
N THR A 180 15.79 -5.54 9.22
CA THR A 180 15.43 -6.11 10.53
C THR A 180 14.61 -5.12 11.33
N SER A 181 13.61 -5.60 12.06
CA SER A 181 12.77 -4.76 12.89
C SER A 181 12.25 -5.52 14.10
N THR A 182 12.05 -4.82 15.20
CA THR A 182 11.35 -5.39 16.36
C THR A 182 9.88 -4.99 16.27
N ILE A 183 9.01 -5.98 16.25
CA ILE A 183 7.57 -5.79 16.20
C ILE A 183 6.92 -5.94 17.59
N SER A 184 5.70 -5.45 17.73
CA SER A 184 4.96 -5.60 18.99
C SER A 184 4.56 -7.06 19.24
N SER A 185 4.78 -7.55 20.45
CA SER A 185 4.29 -8.87 20.90
C SER A 185 2.75 -8.97 20.99
N LYS A 186 2.03 -7.85 20.80
CA LYS A 186 0.56 -7.82 20.73
C LYS A 186 0.00 -8.20 19.39
N TYR A 187 0.83 -8.17 18.32
CA TYR A 187 0.40 -8.56 16.98
C TYR A 187 0.28 -10.09 16.91
N LYS A 188 -0.68 -10.56 16.13
CA LYS A 188 -0.92 -11.98 15.94
C LYS A 188 -0.10 -12.49 14.75
N PRO A 189 0.94 -13.32 14.98
CA PRO A 189 1.84 -13.75 13.91
C PRO A 189 1.13 -14.35 12.70
N GLU A 190 0.08 -15.13 12.94
CA GLU A 190 -0.73 -15.78 11.91
C GLU A 190 -1.55 -14.84 11.03
N ASN A 191 -1.65 -13.57 11.41
CA ASN A 191 -2.38 -12.54 10.69
C ASN A 191 -1.45 -11.49 10.05
N LEU A 192 -0.12 -11.70 10.13
CA LEU A 192 0.84 -10.72 9.64
C LEU A 192 1.15 -10.93 8.16
N ARG A 193 1.17 -9.82 7.44
CA ARG A 193 1.65 -9.74 6.06
C ARG A 193 2.67 -8.62 5.91
N LEU A 194 3.54 -8.74 4.93
CA LEU A 194 4.38 -7.64 4.44
C LEU A 194 3.76 -7.07 3.17
N LEU A 195 3.67 -5.76 3.08
CA LEU A 195 3.49 -5.06 1.83
C LEU A 195 4.81 -4.42 1.44
N VAL A 196 5.34 -4.82 0.30
CA VAL A 196 6.47 -4.15 -0.36
C VAL A 196 5.94 -3.39 -1.56
N TYR A 197 6.29 -2.14 -1.70
CA TYR A 197 6.06 -1.40 -2.94
C TYR A 197 7.29 -0.61 -3.34
N VAL A 198 7.47 -0.52 -4.65
CA VAL A 198 8.59 0.18 -5.29
C VAL A 198 8.03 1.36 -6.06
N GLU A 199 8.62 2.52 -5.85
CA GLU A 199 8.28 3.73 -6.59
C GLU A 199 9.39 4.06 -7.57
N LYS A 200 8.96 4.49 -8.77
CA LYS A 200 9.84 4.96 -9.82
C LYS A 200 9.57 6.44 -10.12
N PRO A 201 10.59 7.26 -10.40
CA PRO A 201 10.37 8.61 -10.90
C PRO A 201 9.67 8.63 -12.26
N TYR A 202 8.82 9.64 -12.47
CA TYR A 202 8.25 9.87 -13.79
C TYR A 202 9.31 10.21 -14.85
N GLY A 203 10.41 10.85 -14.42
CA GLY A 203 11.42 11.35 -15.33
C GLY A 203 10.82 12.40 -16.29
N ASN A 204 11.04 12.21 -17.60
CA ASN A 204 10.46 13.06 -18.64
C ASN A 204 9.12 12.53 -19.18
N ARG A 205 8.55 11.49 -18.58
CA ARG A 205 7.25 10.94 -18.98
C ARG A 205 6.15 11.92 -18.62
N GLU A 206 5.22 12.15 -19.53
CA GLU A 206 4.01 12.89 -19.20
C GLU A 206 3.21 12.12 -18.13
N LYS A 207 2.73 12.84 -17.13
CA LYS A 207 1.79 12.27 -16.17
C LYS A 207 0.47 12.07 -16.90
N ALA A 208 0.20 10.84 -17.38
CA ALA A 208 -1.08 10.52 -18.02
C ALA A 208 -2.22 10.79 -17.05
N HIS A 209 -3.29 11.38 -17.54
CA HIS A 209 -4.51 11.65 -16.82
C HIS A 209 -5.67 11.24 -17.72
N GLY A 210 -6.72 10.70 -17.18
CA GLY A 210 -7.81 10.37 -18.07
C GLY A 210 -8.91 9.51 -17.49
N VAL A 211 -8.86 9.15 -16.23
CA VAL A 211 -9.95 8.42 -15.61
C VAL A 211 -10.96 9.40 -15.06
N ASP A 212 -12.16 9.41 -15.66
CA ASP A 212 -13.28 10.22 -15.18
C ASP A 212 -13.63 9.86 -13.74
N GLY A 213 -13.82 10.89 -12.90
CA GLY A 213 -14.15 10.72 -11.50
C GLY A 213 -12.96 10.54 -10.56
N ALA A 214 -11.73 10.37 -11.07
CA ALA A 214 -10.52 10.40 -10.25
C ALA A 214 -9.91 11.81 -10.20
N GLU A 215 -9.30 12.14 -9.06
CA GLU A 215 -8.62 13.43 -8.85
C GLU A 215 -7.12 13.21 -8.82
N TYR A 216 -6.42 13.54 -9.90
CA TYR A 216 -4.97 13.45 -9.98
C TYR A 216 -4.32 14.61 -9.23
N GLY A 217 -3.47 14.29 -8.25
CA GLY A 217 -2.78 15.25 -7.41
C GLY A 217 -1.29 15.34 -7.69
N ASN A 218 -0.66 16.39 -7.19
CA ASN A 218 0.79 16.49 -7.16
C ASN A 218 1.32 15.79 -5.89
N TYR A 219 1.42 14.45 -5.94
CA TYR A 219 1.88 13.63 -4.82
C TYR A 219 3.38 13.32 -4.86
N GLY A 220 4.16 14.16 -5.52
CA GLY A 220 5.59 14.02 -5.74
C GLY A 220 5.92 13.62 -7.19
N ASP A 221 7.18 13.29 -7.41
CA ASP A 221 7.70 12.99 -8.76
C ASP A 221 7.84 11.49 -9.04
N THR A 222 7.14 10.66 -8.23
CA THR A 222 7.17 9.21 -8.32
C THR A 222 5.76 8.62 -8.40
N TYR A 223 5.63 7.45 -9.00
CA TYR A 223 4.45 6.59 -8.98
C TYR A 223 4.82 5.21 -8.45
N ILE A 224 3.87 4.39 -8.03
CA ILE A 224 4.13 3.00 -7.66
C ILE A 224 4.32 2.18 -8.94
N ASP A 225 5.55 1.71 -9.14
CA ASP A 225 5.96 0.89 -10.29
C ASP A 225 5.53 -0.57 -10.11
N ASN A 226 5.66 -1.10 -8.89
CA ASN A 226 5.25 -2.46 -8.54
C ASN A 226 4.97 -2.57 -7.04
N CYS A 227 4.12 -3.52 -6.66
CA CYS A 227 3.86 -3.85 -5.27
C CYS A 227 3.61 -5.34 -5.09
N ARG A 228 3.87 -5.84 -3.87
CA ARG A 228 3.63 -7.23 -3.51
C ARG A 228 3.24 -7.36 -2.04
N ALA A 229 2.20 -8.15 -1.77
CA ALA A 229 1.83 -8.55 -0.41
C ALA A 229 2.19 -10.02 -0.19
N VAL A 230 2.82 -10.32 0.96
CA VAL A 230 3.32 -11.66 1.30
C VAL A 230 3.03 -11.95 2.76
N VAL A 231 2.57 -13.17 3.08
CA VAL A 231 2.41 -13.62 4.47
C VAL A 231 3.78 -13.71 5.14
N VAL A 232 3.90 -13.22 6.38
CA VAL A 232 5.16 -13.30 7.14
C VAL A 232 5.52 -14.77 7.36
N GLY A 233 6.77 -15.12 7.02
CA GLY A 233 7.28 -16.51 7.07
C GLY A 233 7.12 -17.28 5.77
N GLU A 234 6.44 -16.73 4.76
CA GLU A 234 6.39 -17.30 3.43
C GLU A 234 7.47 -16.72 2.52
N ASN A 235 7.87 -17.51 1.52
CA ASN A 235 8.79 -17.11 0.48
C ASN A 235 8.02 -16.78 -0.80
N ALA A 236 8.16 -15.56 -1.28
CA ALA A 236 7.60 -15.10 -2.55
C ALA A 236 8.76 -14.91 -3.56
N PRO A 237 8.94 -15.86 -4.51
CA PRO A 237 10.01 -15.77 -5.50
C PRO A 237 9.80 -14.58 -6.43
N LEU A 238 10.86 -14.24 -7.18
CA LEU A 238 10.83 -13.14 -8.14
C LEU A 238 9.74 -13.40 -9.20
N GLU A 239 8.83 -12.45 -9.33
CA GLU A 239 7.88 -12.38 -10.45
C GLU A 239 8.16 -11.14 -11.26
N LEU A 240 8.31 -11.34 -12.57
CA LEU A 240 8.39 -10.30 -13.58
C LEU A 240 7.00 -10.21 -14.23
N ASN A 241 6.20 -9.26 -13.79
CA ASN A 241 4.88 -9.01 -14.37
C ASN A 241 4.97 -8.11 -15.60
#